data_85ef18ee992ec9489f1f4d8d7e0446d5
#
_entry.id   85ef18ee992ec9489f1f4d8d7e0446d5
#
_cell.length_a   1.000
_cell.length_b   1.000
_cell.length_c   1.000
_cell.angle_alpha   90.00
_cell.angle_beta   90.00
_cell.angle_gamma   90.00
#
_symmetry.space_group_name_H-M   'P 1'
#
loop_
_entity.id
_entity.type
_entity.pdbx_description
1 polymer ?
#
loop_
_entity_poly.entity_id
_entity_poly.type
_entity_poly.pdbx_seq_one_letter_code
_entity_poly.pdbx_strand_id
1 'polypeptide(L)'
;VSLLYLFPAFKNMEIFGFYDTAFHINRALSLESIFSSPINFETFRSYGMQVNNFYPWLTLYPLFLLIKFTNLAIGYNLFLYIVTLITLFICHYVMYEITKKHVTSSFFAIIYTTSSFRSVEIFLRGAMGELLAMSILPLILLGFIKLYDSKKESWVMLAISMTLLIYTHVL
;
A
#
# COMPACT_ATOMS: atom_id res chain seq x y z
N VAL A 1 -1.25 12.72 12.45
CA VAL A 1 -1.90 11.39 12.58
C VAL A 1 -0.91 10.30 12.18
N SER A 2 -0.38 10.26 10.93
CA SER A 2 0.49 9.17 10.44
C SER A 2 1.70 8.92 11.32
N LEU A 3 2.43 9.97 11.71
CA LEU A 3 3.60 9.83 12.60
C LEU A 3 3.24 9.31 13.98
N LEU A 4 2.12 9.76 14.55
CA LEU A 4 1.65 9.24 15.84
C LEU A 4 1.22 7.78 15.73
N TYR A 5 0.53 7.43 14.65
CA TYR A 5 0.06 6.07 14.41
C TYR A 5 1.21 5.08 14.23
N LEU A 6 2.25 5.48 13.50
CA LEU A 6 3.43 4.66 13.25
C LEU A 6 4.58 4.92 14.23
N PHE A 7 4.34 5.70 15.28
CA PHE A 7 5.37 6.05 16.26
C PHE A 7 6.12 4.84 16.84
N PRO A 8 5.48 3.71 17.18
CA PRO A 8 6.19 2.54 17.67
C PRO A 8 7.24 2.03 16.68
N ALA A 9 6.93 2.00 15.39
CA ALA A 9 7.84 1.56 14.33
C ALA A 9 9.07 2.48 14.19
N PHE A 10 8.84 3.79 14.24
CA PHE A 10 9.93 4.77 14.13
C PHE A 10 10.78 4.88 15.38
N LYS A 11 10.18 4.74 16.57
CA LYS A 11 10.90 4.88 17.85
C LYS A 11 12.06 3.88 17.98
N ASN A 12 11.81 2.65 17.61
CA ASN A 12 12.79 1.57 17.78
C ASN A 12 13.43 1.17 16.44
N MET A 13 13.00 1.75 15.32
CA MET A 13 13.35 1.32 13.95
C MET A 13 13.08 -0.18 13.75
N GLU A 14 12.00 -0.67 14.36
CA GLU A 14 11.58 -2.06 14.24
C GLU A 14 10.78 -2.29 12.97
N ILE A 15 10.94 -3.48 12.42
CA ILE A 15 10.10 -3.99 11.34
C ILE A 15 9.02 -4.83 11.99
N PHE A 16 7.79 -4.33 11.95
CA PHE A 16 6.64 -5.06 12.45
C PHE A 16 6.08 -6.04 11.41
N GLY A 17 5.30 -6.98 11.91
CA GLY A 17 4.67 -8.03 11.10
C GLY A 17 5.45 -9.34 11.15
N PHE A 18 4.75 -10.42 11.51
CA PHE A 18 5.37 -11.71 11.75
C PHE A 18 5.11 -12.73 10.65
N TYR A 19 4.01 -12.58 9.89
CA TYR A 19 3.56 -13.60 8.94
C TYR A 19 4.08 -13.35 7.52
N ASP A 20 3.66 -12.25 6.90
CA ASP A 20 3.90 -11.98 5.48
C ASP A 20 5.05 -11.00 5.24
N THR A 21 5.54 -10.34 6.29
CA THR A 21 6.58 -9.29 6.19
C THR A 21 7.85 -9.82 5.53
N ALA A 22 8.37 -10.95 5.97
CA ALA A 22 9.59 -11.52 5.41
C ALA A 22 9.41 -11.89 3.92
N PHE A 23 8.25 -12.40 3.54
CA PHE A 23 7.92 -12.70 2.16
C PHE A 23 7.91 -11.42 1.29
N HIS A 24 7.23 -10.37 1.74
CA HIS A 24 7.16 -9.11 0.99
C HIS A 24 8.50 -8.37 0.92
N ILE A 25 9.32 -8.41 1.97
CA ILE A 25 10.67 -7.87 1.95
C ILE A 25 11.54 -8.63 0.92
N ASN A 26 11.53 -9.96 0.95
CA ASN A 26 12.28 -10.75 -0.04
C ASN A 26 11.80 -10.49 -1.47
N ARG A 27 10.49 -10.32 -1.67
CA ARG A 27 9.94 -9.89 -2.97
C ARG A 27 10.48 -8.52 -3.39
N ALA A 28 10.46 -7.55 -2.48
CA ALA A 28 10.98 -6.20 -2.78
C ALA A 28 12.47 -6.25 -3.12
N LEU A 29 13.28 -6.95 -2.34
CA LEU A 29 14.73 -7.10 -2.61
C LEU A 29 15.00 -7.80 -3.95
N SER A 30 14.17 -8.78 -4.34
CA SER A 30 14.31 -9.46 -5.63
C SER A 30 14.01 -8.58 -6.85
N LEU A 31 13.47 -7.36 -6.65
CA LEU A 31 13.22 -6.41 -7.73
C LEU A 31 14.50 -5.76 -8.28
N GLU A 32 15.65 -5.97 -7.66
CA GLU A 32 16.92 -5.41 -8.15
C GLU A 32 17.22 -5.87 -9.60
N SER A 33 16.89 -7.10 -9.94
CA SER A 33 17.10 -7.68 -11.28
C SER A 33 15.85 -7.65 -12.17
N ILE A 34 14.74 -7.06 -11.75
CA ILE A 34 13.43 -7.23 -12.41
C ILE A 34 13.43 -6.86 -13.90
N PHE A 35 14.22 -5.87 -14.31
CA PHE A 35 14.31 -5.44 -15.71
C PHE A 35 15.26 -6.28 -16.57
N SER A 36 16.12 -7.11 -15.95
CA SER A 36 16.99 -8.05 -16.65
C SER A 36 16.50 -9.48 -16.54
N SER A 37 16.01 -9.86 -15.37
CA SER A 37 15.41 -11.16 -15.10
C SER A 37 14.39 -11.06 -13.96
N PRO A 38 13.18 -11.58 -14.15
CA PRO A 38 12.20 -11.67 -13.08
C PRO A 38 12.53 -12.77 -12.05
N ILE A 39 13.52 -13.62 -12.35
CA ILE A 39 14.01 -14.65 -11.44
C ILE A 39 15.20 -14.10 -10.69
N ASN A 40 15.14 -14.14 -9.37
CA ASN A 40 16.24 -13.77 -8.50
C ASN A 40 16.63 -14.97 -7.64
N PHE A 41 17.90 -15.38 -7.73
CA PHE A 41 18.44 -16.54 -7.02
C PHE A 41 19.09 -16.20 -5.68
N GLU A 42 19.24 -14.90 -5.34
CA GLU A 42 19.92 -14.47 -4.12
C GLU A 42 18.97 -14.36 -2.93
N THR A 43 17.68 -14.12 -3.19
CA THR A 43 16.65 -14.00 -2.16
C THR A 43 16.05 -15.36 -1.79
N PHE A 44 15.17 -15.39 -0.80
CA PHE A 44 14.51 -16.60 -0.31
C PHE A 44 15.52 -17.69 0.10
N ARG A 45 16.54 -17.32 0.89
CA ARG A 45 17.62 -18.20 1.39
C ARG A 45 18.42 -18.84 0.25
N SER A 46 18.67 -18.10 -0.83
CA SER A 46 19.42 -18.53 -2.02
C SER A 46 18.77 -19.67 -2.81
N TYR A 47 17.50 -19.97 -2.57
CA TYR A 47 16.75 -20.90 -3.44
C TYR A 47 16.19 -20.21 -4.68
N GLY A 48 16.04 -18.89 -4.62
CA GLY A 48 15.39 -18.11 -5.65
C GLY A 48 13.87 -18.34 -5.70
N MET A 49 13.17 -17.43 -6.32
CA MET A 49 11.74 -17.57 -6.53
C MET A 49 11.27 -16.72 -7.71
N GLN A 50 10.37 -17.26 -8.53
CA GLN A 50 9.75 -16.53 -9.65
C GLN A 50 8.50 -15.76 -9.24
N VAL A 51 8.36 -15.41 -7.96
CA VAL A 51 7.14 -14.83 -7.43
C VAL A 51 6.71 -13.54 -8.16
N ASN A 52 7.67 -12.75 -8.63
CA ASN A 52 7.40 -11.51 -9.35
C ASN A 52 6.88 -11.71 -10.79
N ASN A 53 6.85 -12.95 -11.31
CA ASN A 53 6.16 -13.29 -12.55
C ASN A 53 4.65 -13.47 -12.35
N PHE A 54 4.23 -13.87 -11.14
CA PHE A 54 2.85 -14.24 -10.83
C PHE A 54 2.16 -13.21 -9.94
N TYR A 55 2.95 -12.44 -9.21
CA TYR A 55 2.44 -11.49 -8.23
C TYR A 55 2.82 -10.06 -8.62
N PRO A 56 1.90 -9.10 -8.61
CA PRO A 56 2.17 -7.73 -9.00
C PRO A 56 3.32 -7.12 -8.19
N TRP A 57 4.30 -6.57 -8.84
CA TRP A 57 5.49 -6.02 -8.19
C TRP A 57 5.61 -4.50 -8.31
N LEU A 58 4.91 -3.89 -9.25
CA LEU A 58 5.07 -2.46 -9.56
C LEU A 58 4.86 -1.56 -8.33
N THR A 59 3.86 -1.87 -7.52
CA THR A 59 3.54 -1.11 -6.30
C THR A 59 4.51 -1.36 -5.14
N LEU A 60 5.31 -2.43 -5.20
CA LEU A 60 6.41 -2.69 -4.26
C LEU A 60 7.74 -2.08 -4.70
N TYR A 61 7.86 -1.63 -5.95
CA TYR A 61 9.10 -1.06 -6.45
C TYR A 61 9.56 0.17 -5.65
N PRO A 62 8.67 1.07 -5.17
CA PRO A 62 9.06 2.14 -4.24
C PRO A 62 9.66 1.63 -2.93
N LEU A 63 9.16 0.51 -2.37
CA LEU A 63 9.76 -0.11 -1.17
C LEU A 63 11.20 -0.56 -1.45
N PHE A 64 11.43 -1.24 -2.58
CA PHE A 64 12.78 -1.62 -3.00
C PHE A 64 13.72 -0.41 -3.08
N LEU A 65 13.30 0.68 -3.75
CA LEU A 65 14.10 1.88 -3.87
C LEU A 65 14.43 2.50 -2.50
N LEU A 66 13.44 2.59 -1.62
CA LEU A 66 13.65 3.13 -0.28
C LEU A 66 14.65 2.28 0.51
N ILE A 67 14.57 0.96 0.45
CA ILE A 67 15.52 0.06 1.10
C ILE A 67 16.93 0.24 0.48
N LYS A 68 17.02 0.33 -0.84
CA LYS A 68 18.30 0.46 -1.56
C LYS A 68 19.03 1.77 -1.22
N PHE A 69 18.30 2.89 -1.08
CA PHE A 69 18.89 4.19 -0.79
C PHE A 69 19.08 4.49 0.71
N THR A 70 18.54 3.65 1.58
CA THR A 70 18.67 3.82 3.04
C THR A 70 19.19 2.54 3.69
N ASN A 71 18.36 1.85 4.39
CA ASN A 71 18.54 0.48 4.89
C ASN A 71 17.19 -0.19 5.04
N LEU A 72 17.20 -1.47 5.39
CA LEU A 72 15.98 -2.27 5.48
C LEU A 72 14.93 -1.67 6.43
N ALA A 73 15.34 -1.30 7.64
CA ALA A 73 14.40 -0.80 8.66
C ALA A 73 13.86 0.59 8.31
N ILE A 74 14.75 1.50 7.89
CA ILE A 74 14.36 2.87 7.50
C ILE A 74 13.47 2.81 6.26
N GLY A 75 13.89 2.09 5.21
CA GLY A 75 13.16 2.00 3.95
C GLY A 75 11.76 1.41 4.13
N TYR A 76 11.64 0.34 4.92
CA TYR A 76 10.37 -0.28 5.24
C TYR A 76 9.42 0.65 6.00
N ASN A 77 9.90 1.27 7.08
CA ASN A 77 9.08 2.18 7.89
C ASN A 77 8.69 3.46 7.12
N LEU A 78 9.60 3.98 6.29
CA LEU A 78 9.31 5.12 5.44
C LEU A 78 8.26 4.77 4.37
N PHE A 79 8.33 3.57 3.81
CA PHE A 79 7.30 3.08 2.89
C PHE A 79 5.92 3.00 3.56
N LEU A 80 5.84 2.42 4.77
CA LEU A 80 4.59 2.38 5.55
C LEU A 80 4.05 3.78 5.83
N TYR A 81 4.94 4.72 6.15
CA TYR A 81 4.56 6.12 6.38
C TYR A 81 3.96 6.77 5.13
N ILE A 82 4.61 6.60 3.97
CA ILE A 82 4.14 7.13 2.70
C ILE A 82 2.78 6.50 2.33
N VAL A 83 2.63 5.20 2.44
CA VAL A 83 1.36 4.50 2.17
C VAL A 83 0.24 4.98 3.11
N THR A 84 0.56 5.20 4.39
CA THR A 84 -0.41 5.72 5.37
C THR A 84 -0.82 7.15 5.05
N LEU A 85 0.12 8.01 4.64
CA LEU A 85 -0.18 9.37 4.17
C LEU A 85 -1.08 9.36 2.94
N ILE A 86 -0.72 8.57 1.93
CA ILE A 86 -1.51 8.42 0.69
C ILE A 86 -2.93 7.97 1.03
N THR A 87 -3.09 7.01 1.94
CA THR A 87 -4.42 6.56 2.38
C THR A 87 -5.22 7.68 3.02
N LEU A 88 -4.62 8.47 3.91
CA LEU A 88 -5.29 9.60 4.54
C LEU A 88 -5.77 10.62 3.50
N PHE A 89 -4.93 10.96 2.53
CA PHE A 89 -5.31 11.90 1.47
C PHE A 89 -6.41 11.34 0.58
N ILE A 90 -6.32 10.09 0.17
CA ILE A 90 -7.35 9.44 -0.66
C ILE A 90 -8.69 9.41 0.10
N CYS A 91 -8.70 8.96 1.35
CA CYS A 91 -9.93 8.88 2.14
C CYS A 91 -10.53 10.27 2.38
N HIS A 92 -9.69 11.27 2.68
CA HIS A 92 -10.16 12.64 2.83
C HIS A 92 -10.79 13.16 1.53
N TYR A 93 -10.10 12.99 0.39
CA TYR A 93 -10.58 13.40 -0.92
C TYR A 93 -11.92 12.73 -1.25
N VAL A 94 -12.00 11.41 -1.13
CA VAL A 94 -13.22 10.64 -1.43
C VAL A 94 -14.39 11.12 -0.59
N MET A 95 -14.19 11.25 0.72
CA MET A 95 -15.26 11.68 1.61
C MET A 95 -15.63 13.15 1.42
N TYR A 96 -14.67 14.00 1.04
CA TYR A 96 -14.95 15.38 0.67
C TYR A 96 -15.79 15.47 -0.60
N GLU A 97 -15.50 14.66 -1.60
CA GLU A 97 -16.33 14.60 -2.82
C GLU A 97 -17.79 14.24 -2.52
N ILE A 98 -18.01 13.36 -1.53
CA ILE A 98 -19.37 12.92 -1.14
C ILE A 98 -20.07 13.94 -0.25
N THR A 99 -19.39 14.46 0.76
CA THR A 99 -20.04 15.27 1.81
C THR A 99 -19.90 16.78 1.65
N LYS A 100 -18.87 17.22 0.90
CA LYS A 100 -18.41 18.61 0.77
C LYS A 100 -18.08 19.29 2.11
N LYS A 101 -17.73 18.49 3.13
CA LYS A 101 -17.40 18.96 4.50
C LYS A 101 -16.01 18.48 4.92
N HIS A 102 -15.05 19.39 5.05
CA HIS A 102 -13.67 19.05 5.43
C HIS A 102 -13.56 18.32 6.77
N VAL A 103 -14.31 18.76 7.80
CA VAL A 103 -14.26 18.15 9.13
C VAL A 103 -14.71 16.69 9.10
N THR A 104 -15.83 16.40 8.46
CA THR A 104 -16.35 15.03 8.29
C THR A 104 -15.37 14.17 7.50
N SER A 105 -14.79 14.73 6.44
CA SER A 105 -13.82 14.02 5.59
C SER A 105 -12.53 13.68 6.33
N SER A 106 -12.03 14.61 7.15
CA SER A 106 -10.84 14.36 7.98
C SER A 106 -11.11 13.30 9.04
N PHE A 107 -12.26 13.34 9.68
CA PHE A 107 -12.65 12.36 10.69
C PHE A 107 -12.76 10.95 10.09
N PHE A 108 -13.43 10.83 8.95
CA PHE A 108 -13.51 9.56 8.22
C PHE A 108 -12.12 9.05 7.80
N ALA A 109 -11.27 9.91 7.24
CA ALA A 109 -9.94 9.55 6.82
C ALA A 109 -9.10 8.99 7.99
N ILE A 110 -9.20 9.60 9.18
CA ILE A 110 -8.51 9.13 10.38
C ILE A 110 -9.03 7.73 10.77
N ILE A 111 -10.36 7.58 10.92
CA ILE A 111 -10.98 6.31 11.32
C ILE A 111 -10.61 5.19 10.34
N TYR A 112 -10.73 5.44 9.03
CA TYR A 112 -10.40 4.44 8.02
C TYR A 112 -8.93 4.04 8.09
N THR A 113 -8.03 5.02 8.12
CA THR A 113 -6.58 4.78 8.09
C THR A 113 -6.07 4.08 9.35
N THR A 114 -6.69 4.34 10.51
CA THR A 114 -6.31 3.72 11.79
C THR A 114 -7.24 2.57 12.19
N SER A 115 -8.04 2.06 11.25
CA SER A 115 -8.96 0.95 11.53
C SER A 115 -8.22 -0.30 12.03
N SER A 116 -8.90 -1.10 12.83
CA SER A 116 -8.34 -2.32 13.43
C SER A 116 -7.77 -3.26 12.38
N PHE A 117 -8.46 -3.46 11.26
CA PHE A 117 -7.98 -4.33 10.20
C PHE A 117 -6.66 -3.82 9.58
N ARG A 118 -6.56 -2.52 9.26
CA ARG A 118 -5.29 -1.94 8.77
C ARG A 118 -4.19 -2.03 9.81
N SER A 119 -4.51 -1.88 11.09
CA SER A 119 -3.53 -2.04 12.17
C SER A 119 -2.99 -3.47 12.23
N VAL A 120 -3.84 -4.46 12.03
CA VAL A 120 -3.41 -5.87 11.91
C VAL A 120 -2.50 -6.08 10.72
N GLU A 121 -2.83 -5.51 9.55
CA GLU A 121 -2.00 -5.62 8.35
C GLU A 121 -0.63 -4.96 8.50
N ILE A 122 -0.54 -3.85 9.22
CA ILE A 122 0.73 -3.13 9.44
C ILE A 122 1.57 -3.80 10.54
N PHE A 123 0.97 -4.02 11.72
CA PHE A 123 1.73 -4.35 12.93
C PHE A 123 1.82 -5.84 13.21
N LEU A 124 0.92 -6.65 12.66
CA LEU A 124 0.87 -8.08 12.94
C LEU A 124 1.19 -8.93 11.72
N ARG A 125 0.51 -8.73 10.60
CA ARG A 125 0.68 -9.56 9.41
C ARG A 125 1.82 -9.10 8.50
N GLY A 126 1.92 -7.80 8.22
CA GLY A 126 2.83 -7.25 7.24
C GLY A 126 2.43 -7.55 5.80
N ALA A 127 1.12 -7.69 5.53
CA ALA A 127 0.56 -8.02 4.22
C ALA A 127 0.52 -6.79 3.30
N MET A 128 1.63 -6.46 2.68
CA MET A 128 1.81 -5.23 1.89
C MET A 128 0.82 -5.11 0.73
N GLY A 129 0.49 -6.21 0.06
CA GLY A 129 -0.47 -6.20 -1.05
C GLY A 129 -1.86 -5.76 -0.59
N GLU A 130 -2.37 -6.35 0.49
CA GLU A 130 -3.66 -6.01 1.08
C GLU A 130 -3.66 -4.57 1.61
N LEU A 131 -2.60 -4.15 2.29
CA LEU A 131 -2.46 -2.79 2.79
C LEU A 131 -2.55 -1.73 1.68
N LEU A 132 -1.88 -1.98 0.55
CA LEU A 132 -1.93 -1.12 -0.63
C LEU A 132 -3.32 -1.16 -1.29
N ALA A 133 -3.92 -2.34 -1.42
CA ALA A 133 -5.27 -2.51 -1.94
C ALA A 133 -6.29 -1.69 -1.14
N MET A 134 -6.24 -1.78 0.19
CA MET A 134 -7.10 -0.98 1.08
C MET A 134 -6.93 0.53 0.87
N SER A 135 -5.76 0.99 0.47
CA SER A 135 -5.54 2.42 0.18
C SER A 135 -6.29 2.89 -1.06
N ILE A 136 -6.58 1.98 -2.00
CA ILE A 136 -7.22 2.27 -3.28
C ILE A 136 -8.76 2.07 -3.23
N LEU A 137 -9.25 1.16 -2.39
CA LEU A 137 -10.68 0.85 -2.28
C LEU A 137 -11.61 2.07 -2.19
N PRO A 138 -11.30 3.13 -1.42
CA PRO A 138 -12.14 4.32 -1.37
C PRO A 138 -12.32 5.02 -2.73
N LEU A 139 -11.28 5.02 -3.60
CA LEU A 139 -11.38 5.59 -4.95
C LEU A 139 -12.33 4.78 -5.84
N ILE A 140 -12.33 3.46 -5.71
CA ILE A 140 -13.26 2.58 -6.43
C ILE A 140 -14.70 2.89 -6.02
N LEU A 141 -14.94 3.02 -4.71
CA LEU A 141 -16.27 3.40 -4.20
C LEU A 141 -16.73 4.75 -4.78
N LEU A 142 -15.85 5.76 -4.78
CA LEU A 142 -16.18 7.06 -5.36
C LEU A 142 -16.43 6.96 -6.87
N GLY A 143 -15.68 6.11 -7.58
CA GLY A 143 -15.87 5.84 -9.00
C GLY A 143 -17.27 5.29 -9.30
N PHE A 144 -17.73 4.33 -8.51
CA PHE A 144 -19.10 3.79 -8.61
C PHE A 144 -20.17 4.84 -8.31
N ILE A 145 -20.01 5.62 -7.24
CA ILE A 145 -20.96 6.67 -6.89
C ILE A 145 -21.07 7.70 -8.03
N LYS A 146 -19.94 8.19 -8.55
CA LYS A 146 -19.93 9.14 -9.66
C LYS A 146 -20.49 8.56 -10.96
N LEU A 147 -20.30 7.26 -11.20
CA LEU A 147 -20.87 6.58 -12.36
C LEU A 147 -22.39 6.49 -12.23
N TYR A 148 -22.89 6.16 -11.06
CA TYR A 148 -24.33 6.14 -10.78
C TYR A 148 -24.98 7.51 -10.99
N ASP A 149 -24.28 8.58 -10.60
CA ASP A 149 -24.70 9.98 -10.84
C ASP A 149 -24.56 10.42 -12.30
N SER A 150 -24.25 9.52 -13.22
CA SER A 150 -24.10 9.77 -14.67
C SER A 150 -23.06 10.85 -15.03
N LYS A 151 -22.02 11.03 -14.20
CA LYS A 151 -20.91 11.96 -14.50
C LYS A 151 -20.00 11.37 -15.56
N LYS A 152 -19.83 12.05 -16.69
CA LYS A 152 -19.16 11.54 -17.91
C LYS A 152 -17.74 11.01 -17.71
N GLU A 153 -16.99 11.51 -16.74
CA GLU A 153 -15.57 11.12 -16.53
C GLU A 153 -15.36 10.10 -15.43
N SER A 154 -16.43 9.62 -14.80
CA SER A 154 -16.35 8.69 -13.67
C SER A 154 -15.79 7.31 -14.01
N TRP A 155 -16.00 6.85 -15.26
CA TRP A 155 -15.45 5.60 -15.74
C TRP A 155 -13.92 5.59 -15.79
N VAL A 156 -13.28 6.73 -16.08
CA VAL A 156 -11.81 6.85 -16.08
C VAL A 156 -11.25 6.62 -14.68
N MET A 157 -11.84 7.27 -13.67
CA MET A 157 -11.43 7.09 -12.29
C MET A 157 -11.61 5.64 -11.83
N LEU A 158 -12.74 5.04 -12.19
CA LEU A 158 -13.02 3.63 -11.87
C LEU A 158 -12.01 2.71 -12.56
N ALA A 159 -11.73 2.91 -13.84
CA ALA A 159 -10.76 2.11 -14.59
C ALA A 159 -9.35 2.22 -13.99
N ILE A 160 -8.88 3.44 -13.70
CA ILE A 160 -7.58 3.66 -13.07
C ILE A 160 -7.52 2.98 -11.69
N SER A 161 -8.54 3.17 -10.86
CA SER A 161 -8.56 2.60 -9.51
C SER A 161 -8.59 1.06 -9.53
N MET A 162 -9.36 0.46 -10.44
CA MET A 162 -9.39 -1.00 -10.62
C MET A 162 -8.05 -1.54 -11.15
N THR A 163 -7.43 -0.83 -12.08
CA THR A 163 -6.10 -1.18 -12.58
C THR A 163 -5.06 -1.14 -11.45
N LEU A 164 -5.05 -0.07 -10.65
CA LEU A 164 -4.16 0.03 -9.50
C LEU A 164 -4.42 -1.10 -8.49
N LEU A 165 -5.68 -1.46 -8.24
CA LEU A 165 -6.01 -2.57 -7.35
C LEU A 165 -5.41 -3.88 -7.85
N ILE A 166 -5.54 -4.22 -9.13
CA ILE A 166 -4.95 -5.41 -9.74
C ILE A 166 -3.42 -5.39 -9.59
N TYR A 167 -2.78 -4.22 -9.71
CA TYR A 167 -1.34 -4.07 -9.54
C TYR A 167 -0.86 -4.05 -8.08
N THR A 168 -1.76 -4.07 -7.10
CA THR A 168 -1.39 -4.19 -5.68
C THR A 168 -1.51 -5.61 -5.17
N HIS A 169 -2.59 -6.29 -5.53
CA HIS A 169 -2.91 -7.62 -5.01
C HIS A 169 -3.68 -8.44 -6.05
N VAL A 170 -3.22 -9.65 -6.31
CA VAL A 170 -3.96 -10.66 -7.07
C VAL A 170 -4.69 -11.54 -6.05
N LEU A 171 -5.99 -11.53 -6.11
CA LEU A 171 -6.86 -12.49 -5.42
C LEU A 171 -7.11 -13.68 -6.33
#